data_50ce778e447b002047976fecbb8f1d1e
#
_entry.id   50ce778e447b002047976fecbb8f1d1e
#
_cell.length_a   1.000
_cell.length_b   1.000
_cell.length_c   1.000
_cell.angle_alpha   90.00
_cell.angle_beta   90.00
_cell.angle_gamma   90.00
#
_symmetry.space_group_name_H-M   'P 1'
#
loop_
_entity.id
_entity.type
_entity.pdbx_description
1 polymer ?
#
loop_
_entity_poly.entity_id
_entity_poly.type
_entity_poly.pdbx_seq_one_letter_code
_entity_poly.pdbx_strand_id
1 'polypeptide(L)'
;MLTLLKSMQTACRGITITLLLLLSLVVAAQAQREVKGKVTDEKGQPAASITVTEKGTRNGVTTGADGSFSIKVKDGSTLVFTGVSFETKELKLGSESYYDVTITQTASTLSDVV
;
A
#
# COMPACT_ATOMS: atom_id res chain seq x y z
N MET A 1 -10.76 42.74 35.89
CA MET A 1 -10.63 41.29 36.20
C MET A 1 -11.48 40.39 35.35
N LEU A 2 -12.76 40.66 35.17
CA LEU A 2 -13.64 39.84 34.32
C LEU A 2 -13.25 39.83 32.83
N THR A 3 -12.71 40.90 32.29
CA THR A 3 -12.24 40.99 30.90
C THR A 3 -10.97 40.18 30.65
N LEU A 4 -10.07 40.06 31.62
CA LEU A 4 -8.88 39.23 31.55
C LEU A 4 -9.23 37.74 31.58
N LEU A 5 -10.18 37.32 32.42
CA LEU A 5 -10.66 35.94 32.47
C LEU A 5 -11.35 35.51 31.18
N LYS A 6 -12.15 36.39 30.57
CA LYS A 6 -12.77 36.15 29.26
C LYS A 6 -11.74 36.03 28.15
N SER A 7 -10.71 36.85 28.16
CA SER A 7 -9.59 36.77 27.19
C SER A 7 -8.80 35.47 27.31
N MET A 8 -8.54 35.02 28.53
CA MET A 8 -7.87 33.74 28.77
C MET A 8 -8.74 32.55 28.35
N GLN A 9 -10.02 32.59 28.54
CA GLN A 9 -10.94 31.52 28.10
C GLN A 9 -11.03 31.42 26.59
N THR A 10 -11.05 32.52 25.86
CA THR A 10 -11.08 32.50 24.40
C THR A 10 -9.76 32.01 23.82
N ALA A 11 -8.62 32.37 24.43
CA ALA A 11 -7.30 31.88 24.02
C ALA A 11 -7.16 30.37 24.24
N CYS A 12 -7.59 29.83 25.39
CA CYS A 12 -7.60 28.40 25.69
C CYS A 12 -8.46 27.59 24.70
N ARG A 13 -9.61 28.12 24.31
CA ARG A 13 -10.49 27.43 23.33
C ARG A 13 -9.85 27.38 21.95
N GLY A 14 -9.14 28.40 21.53
CA GLY A 14 -8.41 28.42 20.28
C GLY A 14 -7.25 27.42 20.27
N ILE A 15 -6.49 27.36 21.33
CA ILE A 15 -5.35 26.43 21.47
C ILE A 15 -5.81 24.97 21.48
N THR A 16 -6.91 24.64 22.17
CA THR A 16 -7.45 23.29 22.20
C THR A 16 -7.94 22.83 20.83
N ILE A 17 -8.60 23.68 20.07
CA ILE A 17 -9.06 23.37 18.71
C ILE A 17 -7.88 23.14 17.77
N THR A 18 -6.86 23.98 17.86
CA THR A 18 -5.63 23.84 17.03
C THR A 18 -4.90 22.56 17.38
N LEU A 19 -4.79 22.22 18.64
CA LEU A 19 -4.16 20.98 19.10
C LEU A 19 -4.92 19.74 18.63
N LEU A 20 -6.24 19.77 18.64
CA LEU A 20 -7.08 18.70 18.15
C LEU A 20 -6.91 18.49 16.63
N LEU A 21 -6.81 19.56 15.87
CA LEU A 21 -6.56 19.53 14.42
C LEU A 21 -5.18 18.93 14.10
N LEU A 22 -4.15 19.32 14.84
CA LEU A 22 -2.80 18.76 14.68
C LEU A 22 -2.76 17.28 15.03
N LEU A 23 -3.47 16.86 16.05
CA LEU A 23 -3.55 15.46 16.46
C LEU A 23 -4.26 14.60 15.40
N SER A 24 -5.28 15.12 14.74
CA SER A 24 -5.98 14.40 13.68
C SER A 24 -5.11 14.18 12.44
N LEU A 25 -4.23 15.13 12.12
CA LEU A 25 -3.25 14.99 11.04
C LEU A 25 -2.23 13.87 11.31
N VAL A 26 -1.79 13.73 12.55
CA VAL A 26 -0.84 12.68 12.94
C VAL A 26 -1.47 11.29 12.82
N VAL A 27 -2.72 11.13 13.19
CA VAL A 27 -3.45 9.85 13.07
C VAL A 27 -3.62 9.46 11.60
N ALA A 28 -3.91 10.40 10.72
CA ALA A 28 -4.02 10.14 9.28
C ALA A 28 -2.69 9.70 8.66
N ALA A 29 -1.57 10.22 9.13
CA ALA A 29 -0.24 9.84 8.65
C ALA A 29 0.16 8.41 9.04
N GLN A 30 -0.39 7.87 10.12
CA GLN A 30 -0.11 6.50 10.60
C GLN A 30 -1.00 5.42 9.95
N ALA A 31 -1.99 5.81 9.13
CA ALA A 31 -2.93 4.89 8.50
C ALA A 31 -2.30 4.06 7.38
N GLN A 32 -1.09 4.42 6.91
CA GLN A 32 -0.35 3.70 5.89
C GLN A 32 0.79 2.91 6.52
N ARG A 33 0.97 1.69 6.05
CA ARG A 33 2.10 0.84 6.44
C ARG A 33 2.87 0.38 5.22
N GLU A 34 4.14 0.09 5.41
CA GLU A 34 4.99 -0.47 4.37
C GLU A 34 4.83 -1.99 4.35
N VAL A 35 4.51 -2.52 3.18
CA VAL A 35 4.43 -3.96 2.92
C VAL A 35 5.53 -4.32 1.96
N LYS A 36 6.30 -5.32 2.32
CA LYS A 36 7.37 -5.87 1.49
C LYS A 36 7.03 -7.28 1.08
N GLY A 37 7.65 -7.74 0.02
CA GLY A 37 7.46 -9.10 -0.42
C GLY A 37 8.33 -9.46 -1.62
N LYS A 38 8.14 -10.68 -2.06
CA LYS A 38 8.82 -11.23 -3.22
C LYS A 38 7.82 -11.94 -4.12
N VAL A 39 7.92 -11.69 -5.40
CA VAL A 39 7.08 -12.34 -6.41
C VAL A 39 7.92 -13.36 -7.15
N THR A 40 7.43 -14.58 -7.21
CA THR A 40 8.05 -15.68 -7.94
C THR A 40 7.05 -16.28 -8.91
N ASP A 41 7.56 -16.97 -9.93
CA ASP A 41 6.75 -17.75 -10.85
C ASP A 41 6.49 -19.17 -10.31
N GLU A 42 5.77 -19.99 -11.05
CA GLU A 42 5.46 -21.37 -10.66
C GLU A 42 6.71 -22.25 -10.54
N LYS A 43 7.80 -21.87 -11.17
CA LYS A 43 9.07 -22.59 -11.12
C LYS A 43 9.96 -22.12 -9.96
N GLY A 44 9.48 -21.18 -9.14
CA GLY A 44 10.22 -20.61 -8.05
C GLY A 44 11.25 -19.54 -8.45
N GLN A 45 11.23 -19.10 -9.69
CA GLN A 45 12.14 -18.07 -10.19
C GLN A 45 11.61 -16.67 -9.88
N PRO A 46 12.48 -15.70 -9.59
CA PRO A 46 12.04 -14.33 -9.36
C PRO A 46 11.31 -13.76 -10.57
N ALA A 47 10.18 -13.11 -10.32
CA ALA A 47 9.41 -12.43 -11.35
C ALA A 47 9.71 -10.94 -11.32
N ALA A 48 10.52 -10.48 -12.27
CA ALA A 48 10.85 -9.08 -12.43
C ALA A 48 9.78 -8.34 -13.25
N SER A 49 9.73 -7.02 -13.10
CA SER A 49 8.84 -6.15 -13.88
C SER A 49 7.35 -6.45 -13.70
N ILE A 50 6.99 -6.98 -12.55
CA ILE A 50 5.60 -7.17 -12.15
C ILE A 50 5.09 -5.90 -11.49
N THR A 51 3.98 -5.37 -11.96
CA THR A 51 3.35 -4.21 -11.35
C THR A 51 2.50 -4.64 -10.15
N VAL A 52 2.78 -4.06 -9.00
CA VAL A 52 2.04 -4.28 -7.75
C VAL A 52 1.26 -3.00 -7.46
N THR A 53 -0.05 -3.07 -7.48
CA THR A 53 -0.92 -1.91 -7.31
C THR A 53 -1.88 -2.13 -6.14
N GLU A 54 -2.10 -1.11 -5.34
CA GLU A 54 -3.17 -1.11 -4.35
C GLU A 54 -4.52 -0.96 -5.06
N LYS A 55 -5.39 -1.96 -4.93
CA LYS A 55 -6.67 -2.01 -5.63
C LYS A 55 -7.52 -0.78 -5.34
N GLY A 56 -8.05 -0.18 -6.38
CA GLY A 56 -8.89 1.02 -6.29
C GLY A 56 -8.10 2.33 -6.17
N THR A 57 -6.78 2.29 -6.27
CA THR A 57 -5.92 3.47 -6.22
C THR A 57 -4.92 3.47 -7.38
N ARG A 58 -4.18 4.56 -7.53
CA ARG A 58 -3.06 4.67 -8.47
C ARG A 58 -1.71 4.36 -7.80
N ASN A 59 -1.73 3.97 -6.54
CA ASN A 59 -0.53 3.65 -5.81
C ASN A 59 0.01 2.30 -6.25
N GLY A 60 1.17 2.28 -6.87
CA GLY A 60 1.77 1.06 -7.39
C GLY A 60 3.28 1.15 -7.46
N VAL A 61 3.90 -0.01 -7.48
CA VAL A 61 5.35 -0.19 -7.64
C VAL A 61 5.60 -1.34 -8.61
N THR A 62 6.83 -1.46 -9.07
CA THR A 62 7.26 -2.55 -9.95
C THR A 62 8.31 -3.37 -9.23
N THR A 63 8.24 -4.71 -9.37
CA THR A 63 9.24 -5.60 -8.77
C THR A 63 10.60 -5.42 -9.43
N GLY A 64 11.66 -5.57 -8.62
CA GLY A 64 13.03 -5.53 -9.08
C GLY A 64 13.46 -6.84 -9.78
N ALA A 65 14.72 -6.90 -10.18
CA ALA A 65 15.29 -8.06 -10.86
C ALA A 65 15.23 -9.34 -10.02
N ASP A 66 15.23 -9.21 -8.70
CA ASP A 66 15.10 -10.31 -7.74
C ASP A 66 13.64 -10.63 -7.37
N GLY A 67 12.67 -9.96 -7.98
CA GLY A 67 11.25 -10.14 -7.72
C GLY A 67 10.75 -9.43 -6.46
N SER A 68 11.59 -8.69 -5.75
CA SER A 68 11.22 -8.00 -4.53
C SER A 68 10.42 -6.73 -4.81
N PHE A 69 9.54 -6.39 -3.89
CA PHE A 69 8.76 -5.15 -3.93
C PHE A 69 8.59 -4.57 -2.52
N SER A 70 8.36 -3.27 -2.47
CA SER A 70 8.01 -2.55 -1.26
C SER A 70 6.97 -1.49 -1.63
N ILE A 71 5.84 -1.49 -0.96
CA ILE A 71 4.73 -0.58 -1.23
C ILE A 71 4.11 -0.09 0.08
N LYS A 72 3.74 1.18 0.12
CA LYS A 72 3.00 1.75 1.25
C LYS A 72 1.52 1.71 0.95
N VAL A 73 0.76 1.05 1.80
CA VAL A 73 -0.67 0.81 1.60
C VAL A 73 -1.44 0.99 2.91
N LYS A 74 -2.74 1.13 2.80
CA LYS A 74 -3.63 1.15 3.95
C LYS A 74 -3.86 -0.27 4.47
N ASP A 75 -4.14 -0.39 5.77
CA ASP A 75 -4.51 -1.67 6.36
C ASP A 75 -5.76 -2.26 5.70
N GLY A 76 -5.72 -3.56 5.47
CA GLY A 76 -6.83 -4.28 4.84
C GLY A 76 -6.97 -4.07 3.34
N SER A 77 -6.02 -3.40 2.69
CA SER A 77 -6.00 -3.21 1.25
C SER A 77 -5.78 -4.53 0.50
N THR A 78 -6.17 -4.56 -0.76
CA THR A 78 -5.89 -5.66 -1.66
C THR A 78 -4.83 -5.23 -2.66
N LEU A 79 -3.79 -6.04 -2.83
CA LEU A 79 -2.76 -5.82 -3.85
C LEU A 79 -3.13 -6.58 -5.12
N VAL A 80 -2.92 -5.93 -6.24
CA VAL A 80 -3.12 -6.52 -7.58
C VAL A 80 -1.76 -6.65 -8.25
N PHE A 81 -1.43 -7.86 -8.64
CA PHE A 81 -0.17 -8.17 -9.33
C PHE A 81 -0.47 -8.38 -10.81
N THR A 82 0.15 -7.59 -11.66
CA THR A 82 0.00 -7.67 -13.12
C THR A 82 1.36 -7.68 -13.78
N GLY A 83 1.47 -8.42 -14.86
CA GLY A 83 2.69 -8.47 -15.67
C GLY A 83 2.41 -8.98 -17.07
N VAL A 84 3.33 -8.66 -17.99
CA VAL A 84 3.26 -9.18 -19.35
C VAL A 84 3.48 -10.69 -19.30
N SER A 85 2.60 -11.45 -19.91
CA SER A 85 2.63 -12.93 -19.92
C SER A 85 2.34 -13.58 -18.57
N PHE A 86 1.75 -12.86 -17.64
CA PHE A 86 1.31 -13.39 -16.35
C PHE A 86 -0.17 -13.15 -16.13
N GLU A 87 -0.81 -14.07 -15.45
CA GLU A 87 -2.20 -13.89 -15.02
C GLU A 87 -2.26 -12.85 -13.88
N THR A 88 -3.30 -12.04 -13.90
CA THR A 88 -3.55 -11.08 -12.83
C THR A 88 -3.88 -11.82 -11.54
N LYS A 89 -3.20 -11.47 -10.46
CA LYS A 89 -3.44 -12.05 -9.15
C LYS A 89 -3.78 -10.97 -8.14
N GLU A 90 -4.75 -11.23 -7.30
CA GLU A 90 -5.12 -10.36 -6.19
C GLU A 90 -4.74 -11.01 -4.86
N LEU A 91 -4.21 -10.21 -3.95
CA LEU A 91 -3.84 -10.64 -2.60
C LEU A 91 -4.44 -9.68 -1.59
N LYS A 92 -5.32 -10.18 -0.74
CA LYS A 92 -5.85 -9.40 0.37
C LYS A 92 -4.83 -9.37 1.50
N LEU A 93 -4.47 -8.16 1.94
CA LEU A 93 -3.50 -7.97 3.00
C LEU A 93 -4.11 -8.24 4.38
N GLY A 94 -3.37 -8.98 5.19
CA GLY A 94 -3.67 -9.19 6.60
C GLY A 94 -2.80 -8.29 7.49
N SER A 95 -2.49 -8.77 8.67
CA SER A 95 -1.63 -8.06 9.64
C SER A 95 -0.13 -8.20 9.36
N GLU A 96 0.26 -9.06 8.44
CA GLU A 96 1.66 -9.31 8.11
C GLU A 96 2.26 -8.17 7.29
N SER A 97 3.58 -7.97 7.39
CA SER A 97 4.31 -6.94 6.65
C SER A 97 5.13 -7.51 5.50
N TYR A 98 5.26 -8.82 5.41
CA TYR A 98 5.99 -9.51 4.35
C TYR A 98 5.14 -10.60 3.73
N TYR A 99 5.14 -10.65 2.39
CA TYR A 99 4.36 -11.64 1.64
C TYR A 99 5.19 -12.25 0.52
N ASP A 100 5.19 -13.57 0.46
CA ASP A 100 5.68 -14.32 -0.71
C ASP A 100 4.50 -14.59 -1.65
N VAL A 101 4.62 -14.14 -2.88
CA VAL A 101 3.56 -14.25 -3.89
C VAL A 101 4.05 -15.08 -5.06
N THR A 102 3.28 -16.07 -5.44
CA THR A 102 3.53 -16.86 -6.66
C THR A 102 2.51 -16.48 -7.73
N ILE A 103 3.00 -16.11 -8.90
CA ILE A 103 2.17 -15.78 -10.06
C ILE A 103 2.28 -16.85 -11.13
N THR A 104 1.22 -16.98 -11.91
CA THR A 104 1.10 -17.97 -12.97
C THR A 104 1.36 -17.31 -14.31
N GLN A 105 2.24 -17.91 -15.12
CA GLN A 105 2.40 -17.48 -16.50
C GLN A 105 1.15 -17.84 -17.30
N THR A 106 0.68 -16.89 -18.10
CA THR A 106 -0.34 -17.19 -19.09
C THR A 106 0.26 -18.14 -20.13
N ALA A 107 -0.47 -19.19 -20.43
CA ALA A 107 -0.03 -20.11 -21.46
C ALA A 107 0.20 -19.33 -22.76
N SER A 108 1.40 -19.45 -23.30
CA SER A 108 1.72 -18.83 -24.58
C SER A 108 0.99 -19.59 -25.66
N THR A 109 -0.11 -19.03 -26.10
CA THR A 109 -0.90 -19.62 -27.20
C THR A 109 -0.19 -19.54 -28.55
N LEU A 110 0.91 -18.84 -28.61
CA LEU A 110 1.68 -18.68 -29.85
C LEU A 110 2.29 -19.98 -30.35
N SER A 111 2.58 -20.91 -29.46
CA SER A 111 3.07 -22.23 -29.83
C SER A 111 2.00 -23.14 -30.43
N ASP A 112 0.74 -22.82 -30.20
CA ASP A 112 -0.40 -23.64 -30.67
C ASP A 112 -0.91 -23.23 -32.06
N VAL A 113 -0.33 -22.21 -32.65
CA VAL A 113 -0.74 -21.66 -33.94
C VAL A 113 0.01 -22.32 -35.11
N VAL A 114 0.85 -23.23 -34.81
CA VAL A 114 1.66 -23.92 -35.85
C VAL A 114 0.87 -25.04 -36.52
#